data_d62fb691955fae0b750bea3903a0c56c
#
_entry.id   d62fb691955fae0b750bea3903a0c56c
#
_cell.length_a   1.000
_cell.length_b   1.000
_cell.length_c   1.000
_cell.angle_alpha   90.00
_cell.angle_beta   90.00
_cell.angle_gamma   90.00
#
_symmetry.space_group_name_H-M   'P 1'
#
loop_
_entity.id
_entity.type
_entity.pdbx_description
1 polymer ?
#
loop_
_entity_poly.entity_id
_entity_poly.type
_entity_poly.pdbx_seq_one_letter_code
_entity_poly.pdbx_strand_id
1 'polypeptide(L)'
;MFAFAGGFSYLCVNVTGMKIYLLGPAHPFRGGIATIMETMAREFVRRGNDVRILTFTVQYPEMLFPGKSQYVTTPPPADISIERAVSTVNPFNWQRVGLRLRRERPDMVLMKYWTPFMAPCFGSIARLARGNGVTKVLCQIDNVEPHEHHIVDRPFNRWYLGAVDGFVYMSEQVHGELKGYTSAPMLFSPHPMFENFGSRVDRAEACRRIGVDPSFSYTLFFGLIRDYKGLDMLLRAWSRWRPSGRRLIVAGEFYASREKYLDIISREGLAADVVLRDRFIPDDEVRYYFSAADALVLPYRTATQSGVPQIAYNFSLPMIVTDVGGLSEIVRDGRAGVVCPPTVEGIEDALRRMYERGMMDVVRKNIAAERERFSWGAMCDRIEEVYAMTKV
;
A
#
# COMPACT_ATOMS: atom_id res chain seq x y z
N MET A 1 -37.15 19.84 6.80
CA MET A 1 -36.64 20.21 5.47
C MET A 1 -35.46 21.15 5.69
N PHE A 2 -34.29 20.62 5.95
CA PHE A 2 -33.02 21.38 6.00
C PHE A 2 -31.95 20.52 5.36
N ALA A 3 -31.53 20.93 4.15
CA ALA A 3 -30.44 20.36 3.41
C ALA A 3 -29.12 20.92 4.00
N PHE A 4 -28.27 20.07 4.53
CA PHE A 4 -26.86 20.43 4.78
C PHE A 4 -26.01 20.05 3.58
N ALA A 5 -25.80 21.02 2.70
CA ALA A 5 -24.75 20.97 1.70
C ALA A 5 -23.47 21.53 2.32
N GLY A 6 -22.65 20.65 2.90
CA GLY A 6 -21.31 20.97 3.38
C GLY A 6 -20.30 20.74 2.27
N GLY A 7 -20.12 21.70 1.36
CA GLY A 7 -19.02 21.71 0.43
C GLY A 7 -17.72 22.03 1.17
N PHE A 8 -16.88 21.00 1.46
CA PHE A 8 -15.50 21.22 1.84
C PHE A 8 -14.71 21.65 0.59
N SER A 9 -14.49 22.94 0.49
CA SER A 9 -13.51 23.51 -0.45
C SER A 9 -12.13 23.08 0.03
N TYR A 10 -11.53 22.10 -0.64
CA TYR A 10 -10.14 21.73 -0.42
C TYR A 10 -9.26 22.88 -0.90
N LEU A 11 -8.72 23.65 0.03
CA LEU A 11 -7.61 24.54 -0.24
C LEU A 11 -6.40 23.65 -0.57
N CYS A 12 -6.13 23.44 -1.85
CA CYS A 12 -4.84 22.95 -2.32
C CYS A 12 -3.80 24.02 -1.95
N VAL A 13 -3.19 23.90 -0.79
CA VAL A 13 -2.00 24.68 -0.43
C VAL A 13 -0.83 23.97 -1.13
N ASN A 14 -0.59 24.35 -2.40
CA ASN A 14 0.67 23.99 -3.06
C ASN A 14 1.81 24.72 -2.34
N VAL A 15 2.43 24.04 -1.39
CA VAL A 15 3.59 24.55 -0.66
C VAL A 15 4.82 24.19 -1.49
N THR A 16 5.29 25.10 -2.32
CA THR A 16 6.53 24.96 -3.10
C THR A 16 7.71 25.59 -2.37
N GLY A 17 8.91 25.01 -2.52
CA GLY A 17 10.15 25.58 -1.97
C GLY A 17 10.42 25.26 -0.50
N MET A 18 9.71 24.28 0.09
CA MET A 18 10.02 23.80 1.44
C MET A 18 11.33 23.01 1.48
N LYS A 19 12.05 23.14 2.58
CA LYS A 19 13.15 22.27 2.96
C LYS A 19 12.62 21.10 3.76
N ILE A 20 12.63 19.89 3.17
CA ILE A 20 12.03 18.69 3.74
C ILE A 20 13.11 17.65 4.03
N TYR A 21 13.12 17.13 5.25
CA TYR A 21 13.89 15.94 5.59
C TYR A 21 12.97 14.76 5.80
N LEU A 22 13.21 13.67 5.05
CA LEU A 22 12.54 12.39 5.26
C LEU A 22 13.45 11.50 6.11
N LEU A 23 12.95 10.94 7.21
CA LEU A 23 13.70 10.07 8.09
C LEU A 23 13.09 8.67 8.09
N GLY A 24 13.82 7.71 7.52
CA GLY A 24 13.38 6.32 7.36
C GLY A 24 14.30 5.50 6.46
N PRO A 25 13.94 4.24 6.16
CA PRO A 25 14.74 3.39 5.28
C PRO A 25 14.76 3.95 3.86
N ALA A 26 15.91 3.92 3.23
CA ALA A 26 16.12 4.18 1.81
C ALA A 26 17.39 3.42 1.39
N HIS A 27 17.79 3.50 0.13
CA HIS A 27 19.02 2.86 -0.32
C HIS A 27 20.19 3.04 0.69
N PRO A 28 20.94 2.01 1.06
CA PRO A 28 20.97 0.66 0.47
C PRO A 28 19.98 -0.35 1.10
N PHE A 29 19.05 0.07 1.96
CA PHE A 29 18.09 -0.85 2.57
C PHE A 29 17.08 -1.33 1.52
N ARG A 30 16.74 -2.63 1.59
CA ARG A 30 15.73 -3.25 0.73
C ARG A 30 14.35 -3.26 1.40
N GLY A 31 13.32 -3.36 0.57
CA GLY A 31 11.94 -3.62 1.01
C GLY A 31 10.98 -2.48 0.73
N GLY A 32 9.69 -2.77 0.88
CA GLY A 32 8.61 -1.86 0.52
C GLY A 32 8.69 -0.49 1.18
N ILE A 33 9.13 -0.41 2.45
CA ILE A 33 9.24 0.86 3.17
C ILE A 33 10.32 1.76 2.54
N ALA A 34 11.46 1.20 2.11
CA ALA A 34 12.49 1.97 1.42
C ALA A 34 11.98 2.52 0.07
N THR A 35 11.31 1.69 -0.71
CA THR A 35 10.67 2.11 -1.98
C THR A 35 9.64 3.22 -1.74
N ILE A 36 8.82 3.12 -0.69
CA ILE A 36 7.84 4.15 -0.30
C ILE A 36 8.54 5.48 -0.03
N MET A 37 9.59 5.47 0.79
CA MET A 37 10.32 6.68 1.15
C MET A 37 10.99 7.36 -0.05
N GLU A 38 11.59 6.56 -0.94
CA GLU A 38 12.24 7.08 -2.15
C GLU A 38 11.23 7.64 -3.15
N THR A 39 10.09 6.96 -3.34
CA THR A 39 9.04 7.43 -4.26
C THR A 39 8.38 8.71 -3.74
N MET A 40 8.14 8.79 -2.43
CA MET A 40 7.62 10.00 -1.79
C MET A 40 8.61 11.17 -1.90
N ALA A 41 9.92 10.91 -1.75
CA ALA A 41 10.95 11.92 -1.95
C ALA A 41 10.91 12.47 -3.39
N ARG A 42 10.81 11.60 -4.39
CA ARG A 42 10.68 12.02 -5.80
C ARG A 42 9.45 12.89 -6.04
N GLU A 43 8.32 12.53 -5.44
CA GLU A 43 7.10 13.32 -5.57
C GLU A 43 7.25 14.72 -4.94
N PHE A 44 7.86 14.83 -3.75
CA PHE A 44 8.16 16.13 -3.16
C PHE A 44 9.16 16.96 -3.97
N VAL A 45 10.19 16.33 -4.55
CA VAL A 45 11.14 17.00 -5.48
C VAL A 45 10.41 17.49 -6.72
N ARG A 46 9.54 16.67 -7.32
CA ARG A 46 8.70 17.04 -8.48
C ARG A 46 7.81 18.24 -8.19
N ARG A 47 7.40 18.43 -6.94
CA ARG A 47 6.63 19.59 -6.45
C ARG A 47 7.48 20.84 -6.20
N GLY A 48 8.80 20.79 -6.45
CA GLY A 48 9.71 21.93 -6.30
C GLY A 48 10.24 22.12 -4.88
N ASN A 49 10.25 21.10 -4.04
CA ASN A 49 10.81 21.14 -2.68
C ASN A 49 12.28 20.71 -2.66
N ASP A 50 13.07 21.25 -1.71
CA ASP A 50 14.42 20.76 -1.37
C ASP A 50 14.30 19.55 -0.43
N VAL A 51 14.55 18.36 -0.95
CA VAL A 51 14.28 17.11 -0.24
C VAL A 51 15.55 16.32 0.02
N ARG A 52 15.72 15.84 1.25
CA ARG A 52 16.79 14.93 1.62
C ARG A 52 16.28 13.79 2.47
N ILE A 53 16.69 12.55 2.15
CA ILE A 53 16.40 11.38 2.99
C ILE A 53 17.57 11.15 3.94
N LEU A 54 17.30 11.12 5.24
CA LEU A 54 18.23 10.64 6.28
C LEU A 54 17.89 9.17 6.56
N THR A 55 18.67 8.27 5.95
CA THR A 55 18.52 6.84 6.18
C THR A 55 19.49 6.30 7.22
N PHE A 56 19.41 5.03 7.53
CA PHE A 56 20.12 4.42 8.63
C PHE A 56 21.58 4.08 8.30
N THR A 57 22.46 4.29 9.25
CA THR A 57 23.75 3.60 9.34
C THR A 57 23.57 2.21 9.98
N VAL A 58 22.67 2.14 11.00
CA VAL A 58 22.20 0.90 11.62
C VAL A 58 20.69 1.01 11.81
N GLN A 59 19.93 0.21 11.08
CA GLN A 59 18.46 0.11 11.22
C GLN A 59 18.08 -0.87 12.32
N TYR A 60 18.60 -2.09 12.23
CA TYR A 60 18.51 -3.13 13.26
C TYR A 60 19.90 -3.70 13.50
N PRO A 61 20.25 -4.06 14.73
CA PRO A 61 21.40 -4.92 14.99
C PRO A 61 21.30 -6.20 14.16
N GLU A 62 22.40 -6.68 13.59
CA GLU A 62 22.41 -7.87 12.73
C GLU A 62 21.78 -9.09 13.41
N MET A 63 21.96 -9.21 14.73
CA MET A 63 21.41 -10.28 15.56
C MET A 63 19.88 -10.28 15.64
N LEU A 64 19.22 -9.16 15.38
CA LEU A 64 17.75 -9.00 15.43
C LEU A 64 17.09 -9.07 14.05
N PHE A 65 17.88 -9.18 12.99
CA PHE A 65 17.34 -9.23 11.62
C PHE A 65 17.10 -10.69 11.18
N PRO A 66 15.85 -11.08 10.89
CA PRO A 66 15.52 -12.49 10.58
C PRO A 66 15.91 -12.91 9.15
N GLY A 67 16.42 -12.01 8.31
CA GLY A 67 16.76 -12.26 6.91
C GLY A 67 18.25 -12.41 6.64
N LYS A 68 18.62 -12.86 5.43
CA LYS A 68 20.03 -13.04 5.00
C LYS A 68 20.76 -11.70 4.77
N SER A 69 20.07 -10.64 4.35
CA SER A 69 20.65 -9.32 4.11
C SER A 69 19.57 -8.24 4.21
N GLN A 70 19.93 -7.09 4.81
CA GLN A 70 19.08 -5.89 4.85
C GLN A 70 19.28 -5.00 3.62
N TYR A 71 20.26 -5.29 2.75
CA TYR A 71 20.74 -4.39 1.72
C TYR A 71 20.46 -4.89 0.32
N VAL A 72 20.29 -3.94 -0.61
CA VAL A 72 20.30 -4.17 -2.05
C VAL A 72 21.72 -4.03 -2.59
N THR A 73 21.98 -4.63 -3.76
CA THR A 73 23.26 -4.56 -4.49
C THR A 73 23.23 -3.55 -5.63
N THR A 74 22.10 -2.92 -5.90
CA THR A 74 21.94 -1.89 -6.93
C THR A 74 22.64 -0.59 -6.53
N PRO A 75 23.12 0.23 -7.50
CA PRO A 75 23.66 1.55 -7.19
C PRO A 75 22.60 2.47 -6.58
N PRO A 76 23.03 3.50 -5.81
CA PRO A 76 22.09 4.48 -5.25
C PRO A 76 21.35 5.24 -6.35
N PRO A 77 20.07 5.60 -6.13
CA PRO A 77 19.34 6.49 -7.02
C PRO A 77 20.09 7.83 -7.20
N ALA A 78 20.23 8.29 -8.43
CA ALA A 78 20.93 9.55 -8.75
C ALA A 78 20.00 10.77 -8.70
N ASP A 79 18.71 10.56 -8.67
CA ASP A 79 17.63 11.57 -8.79
C ASP A 79 17.13 12.11 -7.44
N ILE A 80 17.56 11.54 -6.34
CA ILE A 80 17.20 11.93 -4.96
C ILE A 80 18.42 11.94 -4.04
N SER A 81 18.41 12.87 -3.06
CA SER A 81 19.48 12.97 -2.08
C SER A 81 19.25 12.00 -0.91
N ILE A 82 20.13 11.01 -0.76
CA ILE A 82 20.06 10.03 0.33
C ILE A 82 21.36 10.10 1.14
N GLU A 83 21.24 10.23 2.45
CA GLU A 83 22.37 10.25 3.38
C GLU A 83 22.20 9.21 4.50
N ARG A 84 23.19 8.37 4.71
CA ARG A 84 23.25 7.43 5.84
C ARG A 84 23.70 8.17 7.09
N ALA A 85 22.75 8.57 7.94
CA ALA A 85 23.02 9.44 9.08
C ALA A 85 22.57 8.89 10.44
N VAL A 86 21.54 8.00 10.46
CA VAL A 86 20.83 7.63 11.69
C VAL A 86 21.21 6.24 12.18
N SER A 87 21.58 6.09 13.43
CA SER A 87 21.72 4.80 14.11
C SER A 87 20.59 4.64 15.14
N THR A 88 19.77 3.60 15.01
CA THR A 88 18.64 3.36 15.92
C THR A 88 19.05 3.00 17.34
N VAL A 89 20.30 2.59 17.54
CA VAL A 89 20.82 2.05 18.81
C VAL A 89 21.86 2.94 19.48
N ASN A 90 22.24 4.09 18.88
CA ASN A 90 23.28 4.96 19.44
C ASN A 90 22.71 6.32 19.89
N PRO A 91 22.51 6.58 21.21
CA PRO A 91 21.96 7.83 21.71
C PRO A 91 22.80 9.07 21.37
N PHE A 92 24.12 8.96 21.28
CA PHE A 92 24.97 10.08 20.86
C PHE A 92 24.75 10.45 19.39
N ASN A 93 24.44 9.47 18.55
CA ASN A 93 24.03 9.71 17.16
C ASN A 93 22.69 10.44 17.11
N TRP A 94 21.70 10.06 17.93
CA TRP A 94 20.39 10.72 17.99
C TRP A 94 20.53 12.20 18.31
N GLN A 95 21.36 12.50 19.33
CA GLN A 95 21.66 13.88 19.73
C GLN A 95 22.30 14.66 18.57
N ARG A 96 23.33 14.08 17.91
CA ARG A 96 24.02 14.71 16.79
C ARG A 96 23.07 15.02 15.63
N VAL A 97 22.23 14.07 15.24
CA VAL A 97 21.26 14.23 14.15
C VAL A 97 20.20 15.26 14.53
N GLY A 98 19.63 15.17 15.73
CA GLY A 98 18.61 16.11 16.20
C GLY A 98 19.13 17.56 16.28
N LEU A 99 20.35 17.77 16.80
CA LEU A 99 21.00 19.10 16.86
C LEU A 99 21.36 19.62 15.46
N ARG A 100 21.73 18.74 14.54
CA ARG A 100 21.92 19.09 13.14
C ARG A 100 20.61 19.61 12.53
N LEU A 101 19.51 18.89 12.65
CA LEU A 101 18.19 19.31 12.16
C LEU A 101 17.73 20.62 12.81
N ARG A 102 17.96 20.79 14.12
CA ARG A 102 17.68 22.04 14.82
C ARG A 102 18.44 23.24 14.21
N ARG A 103 19.70 23.06 13.85
CA ARG A 103 20.56 24.10 13.25
C ARG A 103 20.21 24.37 11.80
N GLU A 104 19.93 23.31 11.01
CA GLU A 104 19.60 23.42 9.59
C GLU A 104 18.18 23.94 9.32
N ARG A 105 17.31 23.93 10.34
CA ARG A 105 15.96 24.52 10.36
C ARG A 105 15.11 24.11 9.15
N PRO A 106 14.93 22.81 8.83
CA PRO A 106 14.00 22.42 7.81
C PRO A 106 12.57 22.86 8.19
N ASP A 107 11.73 23.09 7.17
CA ASP A 107 10.32 23.36 7.39
C ASP A 107 9.63 22.13 7.96
N MET A 108 9.94 20.96 7.42
CA MET A 108 9.33 19.69 7.79
C MET A 108 10.39 18.58 7.96
N VAL A 109 10.22 17.79 9.02
CA VAL A 109 10.84 16.47 9.17
C VAL A 109 9.73 15.43 9.16
N LEU A 110 9.65 14.63 8.11
CA LEU A 110 8.68 13.56 7.99
C LEU A 110 9.32 12.23 8.35
N MET A 111 8.82 11.58 9.39
CA MET A 111 9.34 10.30 9.90
C MET A 111 8.43 9.15 9.50
N LYS A 112 9.02 8.07 8.99
CA LYS A 112 8.30 6.82 8.70
C LYS A 112 8.37 5.89 9.90
N TYR A 113 7.21 5.57 10.51
CA TYR A 113 7.14 4.79 11.73
C TYR A 113 6.32 3.51 11.54
N TRP A 114 6.88 2.36 12.01
CA TRP A 114 6.23 1.05 11.84
C TRP A 114 6.47 0.10 13.03
N THR A 115 7.30 0.48 14.02
CA THR A 115 7.61 -0.37 15.17
C THR A 115 8.08 0.46 16.37
N PRO A 116 7.66 0.09 17.62
CA PRO A 116 8.09 0.75 18.84
C PRO A 116 9.61 0.75 19.07
N PHE A 117 10.33 -0.19 18.48
CA PHE A 117 11.81 -0.23 18.53
C PHE A 117 12.47 1.09 18.08
N MET A 118 11.85 1.80 17.13
CA MET A 118 12.36 3.08 16.62
C MET A 118 12.07 4.27 17.56
N ALA A 119 11.12 4.12 18.46
CA ALA A 119 10.58 5.23 19.24
C ALA A 119 11.60 5.99 20.09
N PRO A 120 12.57 5.35 20.79
CA PRO A 120 13.59 6.09 21.55
C PRO A 120 14.44 6.99 20.66
N CYS A 121 14.87 6.48 19.50
CA CYS A 121 15.66 7.22 18.52
C CYS A 121 14.85 8.37 17.92
N PHE A 122 13.69 8.08 17.37
CA PHE A 122 12.86 9.06 16.67
C PHE A 122 12.32 10.13 17.61
N GLY A 123 11.89 9.75 18.82
CA GLY A 123 11.41 10.70 19.82
C GLY A 123 12.48 11.65 20.31
N SER A 124 13.74 11.22 20.41
CA SER A 124 14.87 12.06 20.78
C SER A 124 15.23 13.04 19.65
N ILE A 125 15.32 12.55 18.42
CA ILE A 125 15.59 13.38 17.24
C ILE A 125 14.48 14.43 17.05
N ALA A 126 13.20 14.01 17.16
CA ALA A 126 12.05 14.89 16.99
C ALA A 126 12.05 16.07 17.96
N ARG A 127 12.27 15.81 19.27
CA ARG A 127 12.32 16.87 20.29
C ARG A 127 13.44 17.87 20.03
N LEU A 128 14.62 17.39 19.66
CA LEU A 128 15.75 18.26 19.37
C LEU A 128 15.50 19.08 18.09
N ALA A 129 14.98 18.47 17.04
CA ALA A 129 14.66 19.18 15.79
C ALA A 129 13.63 20.30 16.01
N ARG A 130 12.56 20.02 16.75
CA ARG A 130 11.52 21.02 17.09
C ARG A 130 12.02 22.19 17.95
N GLY A 131 13.13 22.01 18.64
CA GLY A 131 13.69 23.02 19.56
C GLY A 131 14.13 24.32 18.90
N ASN A 132 14.04 24.46 17.56
CA ASN A 132 14.27 25.71 16.83
C ASN A 132 12.99 26.57 16.66
N GLY A 133 11.82 26.07 17.05
CA GLY A 133 10.54 26.76 16.96
C GLY A 133 9.93 26.90 15.55
N VAL A 134 10.61 26.38 14.52
CA VAL A 134 10.18 26.47 13.10
C VAL A 134 9.84 25.10 12.54
N THR A 135 10.74 24.13 12.74
CA THR A 135 10.63 22.78 12.20
C THR A 135 9.41 22.06 12.76
N LYS A 136 8.54 21.59 11.88
CA LYS A 136 7.44 20.68 12.23
C LYS A 136 7.86 19.24 12.00
N VAL A 137 7.57 18.37 12.95
CA VAL A 137 7.83 16.93 12.84
C VAL A 137 6.52 16.23 12.57
N LEU A 138 6.41 15.63 11.40
CA LEU A 138 5.27 14.81 10.99
C LEU A 138 5.64 13.33 10.99
N CYS A 139 4.65 12.48 11.08
CA CYS A 139 4.81 11.03 11.04
C CYS A 139 3.85 10.40 10.04
N GLN A 140 4.40 9.65 9.09
CA GLN A 140 3.63 8.65 8.36
C GLN A 140 3.75 7.33 9.13
N ILE A 141 2.62 6.84 9.63
CA ILE A 141 2.59 5.70 10.54
C ILE A 141 1.87 4.49 9.94
N ASP A 142 2.55 3.33 9.99
CA ASP A 142 1.99 2.05 9.52
C ASP A 142 1.33 1.26 10.64
N ASN A 143 1.98 1.21 11.81
CA ASN A 143 1.49 0.52 13.00
C ASN A 143 1.87 1.31 14.26
N VAL A 144 0.97 1.37 15.23
CA VAL A 144 1.25 1.89 16.58
C VAL A 144 1.60 0.73 17.50
N GLU A 145 0.73 -0.27 17.56
CA GLU A 145 0.88 -1.45 18.40
C GLU A 145 1.35 -2.63 17.53
N PRO A 146 2.45 -3.31 17.90
CA PRO A 146 2.91 -4.49 17.18
C PRO A 146 1.97 -5.68 17.46
N HIS A 147 1.95 -6.67 16.55
CA HIS A 147 1.18 -7.90 16.76
C HIS A 147 1.66 -8.71 17.97
N GLU A 148 2.94 -8.60 18.32
CA GLU A 148 3.54 -9.16 19.53
C GLU A 148 3.84 -8.02 20.49
N HIS A 149 3.07 -7.95 21.59
CA HIS A 149 3.18 -6.86 22.56
C HIS A 149 4.31 -7.08 23.55
N HIS A 150 5.12 -6.04 23.77
CA HIS A 150 6.10 -5.98 24.84
C HIS A 150 5.73 -4.90 25.86
N ILE A 151 6.11 -5.09 27.13
CA ILE A 151 5.82 -4.14 28.23
C ILE A 151 6.35 -2.72 27.92
N VAL A 152 7.44 -2.64 27.16
CA VAL A 152 8.10 -1.36 26.80
C VAL A 152 7.43 -0.62 25.64
N ASP A 153 6.53 -1.26 24.87
CA ASP A 153 5.95 -0.66 23.66
C ASP A 153 5.14 0.59 23.98
N ARG A 154 4.28 0.54 24.98
CA ARG A 154 3.46 1.69 25.38
C ARG A 154 4.28 2.91 25.86
N PRO A 155 5.25 2.81 26.77
CA PRO A 155 6.11 3.95 27.13
C PRO A 155 6.94 4.45 25.96
N PHE A 156 7.44 3.58 25.08
CA PHE A 156 8.18 3.97 23.88
C PHE A 156 7.30 4.72 22.89
N ASN A 157 6.11 4.21 22.58
CA ASN A 157 5.14 4.90 21.75
C ASN A 157 4.76 6.26 22.32
N ARG A 158 4.46 6.35 23.63
CA ARG A 158 4.15 7.62 24.28
C ARG A 158 5.30 8.61 24.17
N TRP A 159 6.55 8.15 24.32
CA TRP A 159 7.73 8.97 24.16
C TRP A 159 7.84 9.57 22.75
N TYR A 160 7.66 8.77 21.71
CA TYR A 160 7.79 9.23 20.33
C TYR A 160 6.56 10.02 19.86
N LEU A 161 5.37 9.46 19.98
CA LEU A 161 4.14 10.06 19.46
C LEU A 161 3.85 11.42 20.11
N GLY A 162 4.21 11.61 21.37
CA GLY A 162 4.13 12.91 22.05
C GLY A 162 5.15 13.97 21.57
N ALA A 163 6.09 13.59 20.68
CA ALA A 163 7.05 14.53 20.08
C ALA A 163 6.68 14.90 18.63
N VAL A 164 5.63 14.36 18.09
CA VAL A 164 5.18 14.54 16.70
C VAL A 164 4.08 15.61 16.66
N ASP A 165 4.15 16.50 15.67
CA ASP A 165 3.20 17.61 15.51
C ASP A 165 1.95 17.20 14.71
N GLY A 166 2.04 16.16 13.87
CA GLY A 166 0.90 15.67 13.09
C GLY A 166 1.17 14.33 12.41
N PHE A 167 0.10 13.63 12.03
CA PHE A 167 0.16 12.25 11.56
C PHE A 167 -0.59 12.05 10.25
N VAL A 168 -0.04 11.17 9.40
CA VAL A 168 -0.77 10.54 8.30
C VAL A 168 -0.83 9.04 8.56
N TYR A 169 -2.02 8.49 8.63
CA TYR A 169 -2.28 7.07 8.91
C TYR A 169 -2.95 6.39 7.72
N MET A 170 -2.82 5.05 7.61
CA MET A 170 -3.27 4.29 6.45
C MET A 170 -4.36 3.26 6.75
N SER A 171 -4.82 3.15 8.01
CA SER A 171 -5.94 2.28 8.39
C SER A 171 -6.71 2.84 9.57
N GLU A 172 -8.01 2.54 9.66
CA GLU A 172 -8.85 2.95 10.79
C GLU A 172 -8.42 2.30 12.12
N GLN A 173 -7.82 1.12 12.07
CA GLN A 173 -7.23 0.51 13.27
C GLN A 173 -6.15 1.42 13.85
N VAL A 174 -5.17 1.85 13.04
CA VAL A 174 -4.09 2.76 13.45
C VAL A 174 -4.64 4.08 13.97
N HIS A 175 -5.70 4.61 13.36
CA HIS A 175 -6.41 5.79 13.85
C HIS A 175 -6.96 5.60 15.28
N GLY A 176 -7.65 4.48 15.52
CA GLY A 176 -8.15 4.15 16.85
C GLY A 176 -7.05 4.07 17.90
N GLU A 177 -5.93 3.42 17.55
CA GLU A 177 -4.77 3.30 18.43
C GLU A 177 -4.12 4.67 18.71
N LEU A 178 -3.91 5.52 17.68
CA LEU A 178 -3.30 6.85 17.82
C LEU A 178 -4.06 7.76 18.77
N LYS A 179 -5.39 7.73 18.78
CA LYS A 179 -6.23 8.53 19.70
C LYS A 179 -5.92 8.29 21.18
N GLY A 180 -5.38 7.12 21.51
CA GLY A 180 -4.95 6.80 22.88
C GLY A 180 -3.61 7.45 23.29
N TYR A 181 -2.87 8.05 22.34
CA TYR A 181 -1.53 8.60 22.58
C TYR A 181 -1.44 10.11 22.35
N THR A 182 -2.24 10.68 21.45
CA THR A 182 -2.09 12.07 21.02
C THR A 182 -3.40 12.69 20.55
N SER A 183 -3.51 14.02 20.68
CA SER A 183 -4.55 14.85 20.07
C SER A 183 -4.05 15.69 18.90
N ALA A 184 -2.82 15.44 18.43
CA ALA A 184 -2.27 16.15 17.27
C ALA A 184 -3.11 15.90 16.01
N PRO A 185 -3.11 16.84 15.04
CA PRO A 185 -3.80 16.67 13.76
C PRO A 185 -3.41 15.36 13.08
N MET A 186 -4.40 14.64 12.55
CA MET A 186 -4.17 13.39 11.85
C MET A 186 -5.14 13.20 10.69
N LEU A 187 -4.64 12.78 9.54
CA LEU A 187 -5.44 12.54 8.34
C LEU A 187 -5.21 11.12 7.80
N PHE A 188 -6.30 10.57 7.29
CA PHE A 188 -6.26 9.30 6.56
C PHE A 188 -5.69 9.51 5.16
N SER A 189 -4.76 8.64 4.76
CA SER A 189 -4.34 8.46 3.39
C SER A 189 -4.21 6.97 3.11
N PRO A 190 -4.90 6.42 2.11
CA PRO A 190 -4.73 5.02 1.76
C PRO A 190 -3.28 4.77 1.29
N HIS A 191 -2.84 3.52 1.39
CA HIS A 191 -1.53 3.13 0.88
C HIS A 191 -1.44 3.45 -0.63
N PRO A 192 -0.41 4.17 -1.10
CA PRO A 192 -0.24 4.46 -2.51
C PRO A 192 -0.10 3.20 -3.36
N MET A 193 -0.37 3.34 -4.67
CA MET A 193 -0.23 2.25 -5.62
C MET A 193 1.21 1.75 -5.72
N PHE A 194 1.35 0.46 -6.04
CA PHE A 194 2.62 -0.12 -6.42
C PHE A 194 2.86 0.09 -7.92
N GLU A 195 3.83 0.93 -8.27
CA GLU A 195 4.20 1.26 -9.66
C GLU A 195 5.43 0.47 -10.16
N ASN A 196 6.02 -0.36 -9.30
CA ASN A 196 7.23 -1.13 -9.58
C ASN A 196 7.03 -2.32 -10.53
N PHE A 197 5.79 -2.65 -10.91
CA PHE A 197 5.48 -3.74 -11.82
C PHE A 197 5.50 -3.36 -13.31
N GLY A 198 5.90 -2.13 -13.63
CA GLY A 198 5.95 -1.59 -15.00
C GLY A 198 4.59 -1.13 -15.53
N SER A 199 4.59 -0.63 -16.76
CA SER A 199 3.39 -0.11 -17.42
C SER A 199 2.56 -1.22 -18.04
N ARG A 200 1.26 -0.93 -18.24
CA ARG A 200 0.35 -1.78 -19.01
C ARG A 200 0.89 -1.98 -20.43
N VAL A 201 0.83 -3.21 -20.92
CA VAL A 201 1.19 -3.58 -22.29
C VAL A 201 -0.06 -3.91 -23.10
N ASP A 202 0.12 -4.01 -24.43
CA ASP A 202 -0.96 -4.48 -25.31
C ASP A 202 -1.45 -5.87 -24.89
N ARG A 203 -2.78 -6.07 -24.95
CA ARG A 203 -3.43 -7.30 -24.47
C ARG A 203 -2.97 -8.54 -25.24
N ALA A 204 -2.81 -8.44 -26.57
CA ALA A 204 -2.38 -9.57 -27.38
C ALA A 204 -0.92 -9.94 -27.07
N GLU A 205 -0.06 -8.94 -26.82
CA GLU A 205 1.29 -9.18 -26.34
C GLU A 205 1.28 -9.85 -24.95
N ALA A 206 0.49 -9.34 -24.02
CA ALA A 206 0.36 -9.91 -22.68
C ALA A 206 -0.07 -11.38 -22.74
N CYS A 207 -1.10 -11.70 -23.51
CA CYS A 207 -1.59 -13.06 -23.71
C CYS A 207 -0.50 -13.99 -24.30
N ARG A 208 0.24 -13.52 -25.30
CA ARG A 208 1.37 -14.30 -25.86
C ARG A 208 2.43 -14.59 -24.81
N ARG A 209 2.78 -13.59 -23.99
CA ARG A 209 3.83 -13.72 -22.94
C ARG A 209 3.47 -14.74 -21.88
N ILE A 210 2.21 -14.79 -21.45
CA ILE A 210 1.76 -15.75 -20.43
C ILE A 210 1.23 -17.06 -21.04
N GLY A 211 1.27 -17.22 -22.37
CA GLY A 211 0.89 -18.44 -23.08
C GLY A 211 -0.61 -18.73 -23.00
N VAL A 212 -1.47 -17.73 -23.26
CA VAL A 212 -2.93 -17.87 -23.32
C VAL A 212 -3.50 -17.32 -24.63
N ASP A 213 -4.64 -17.83 -25.06
CA ASP A 213 -5.30 -17.45 -26.31
C ASP A 213 -6.00 -16.07 -26.17
N PRO A 214 -5.61 -15.04 -26.95
CA PRO A 214 -6.20 -13.71 -26.87
C PRO A 214 -7.68 -13.62 -27.28
N SER A 215 -8.25 -14.66 -27.86
CA SER A 215 -9.68 -14.72 -28.24
C SER A 215 -10.63 -14.85 -27.05
N PHE A 216 -10.13 -15.32 -25.88
CA PHE A 216 -10.91 -15.42 -24.65
C PHE A 216 -10.80 -14.16 -23.81
N SER A 217 -11.87 -13.82 -23.08
CA SER A 217 -11.83 -12.89 -21.96
C SER A 217 -11.27 -13.57 -20.71
N TYR A 218 -10.48 -12.84 -19.90
CA TYR A 218 -9.83 -13.43 -18.73
C TYR A 218 -10.22 -12.73 -17.44
N THR A 219 -10.59 -13.52 -16.45
CA THR A 219 -10.68 -13.10 -15.05
C THR A 219 -9.43 -13.59 -14.32
N LEU A 220 -8.81 -12.75 -13.50
CA LEU A 220 -7.55 -13.06 -12.82
C LEU A 220 -7.77 -13.27 -11.31
N PHE A 221 -7.29 -14.37 -10.80
CA PHE A 221 -6.97 -14.55 -9.37
C PHE A 221 -5.45 -14.51 -9.23
N PHE A 222 -4.91 -13.66 -8.33
CA PHE A 222 -3.47 -13.40 -8.25
C PHE A 222 -2.91 -13.44 -6.85
N GLY A 223 -1.67 -13.92 -6.71
CA GLY A 223 -0.84 -13.91 -5.50
C GLY A 223 -0.79 -15.24 -4.77
N LEU A 224 -0.04 -15.31 -3.67
CA LEU A 224 0.15 -16.55 -2.90
C LEU A 224 -1.19 -17.19 -2.54
N ILE A 225 -1.35 -18.48 -2.86
CA ILE A 225 -2.62 -19.21 -2.68
C ILE A 225 -2.66 -19.79 -1.27
N ARG A 226 -3.55 -19.23 -0.45
CA ARG A 226 -3.83 -19.65 0.93
C ARG A 226 -5.33 -19.81 1.14
N ASP A 227 -5.75 -20.63 2.10
CA ASP A 227 -7.17 -20.94 2.33
C ASP A 227 -8.03 -19.70 2.58
N TYR A 228 -7.53 -18.71 3.32
CA TYR A 228 -8.28 -17.48 3.58
C TYR A 228 -8.56 -16.65 2.32
N LYS A 229 -7.81 -16.86 1.23
CA LYS A 229 -8.02 -16.15 -0.04
C LYS A 229 -9.19 -16.70 -0.87
N GLY A 230 -9.81 -17.79 -0.45
CA GLY A 230 -11.10 -18.25 -0.96
C GLY A 230 -11.12 -18.73 -2.41
N LEU A 231 -9.99 -19.19 -2.96
CA LEU A 231 -9.94 -19.73 -4.33
C LEU A 231 -10.96 -20.85 -4.55
N ASP A 232 -11.22 -21.68 -3.55
CA ASP A 232 -12.22 -22.75 -3.61
C ASP A 232 -13.66 -22.21 -3.77
N MET A 233 -13.99 -21.07 -3.12
CA MET A 233 -15.29 -20.39 -3.35
C MET A 233 -15.39 -19.86 -4.77
N LEU A 234 -14.31 -19.26 -5.29
CA LEU A 234 -14.28 -18.76 -6.67
C LEU A 234 -14.46 -19.88 -7.70
N LEU A 235 -13.75 -21.00 -7.54
CA LEU A 235 -13.88 -22.15 -8.44
C LEU A 235 -15.33 -22.69 -8.47
N ARG A 236 -15.98 -22.80 -7.32
CA ARG A 236 -17.38 -23.23 -7.22
C ARG A 236 -18.36 -22.19 -7.80
N ALA A 237 -18.12 -20.91 -7.57
CA ALA A 237 -18.91 -19.84 -8.19
C ALA A 237 -18.74 -19.84 -9.71
N TRP A 238 -17.52 -20.07 -10.19
CA TRP A 238 -17.22 -20.17 -11.62
C TRP A 238 -17.93 -21.35 -12.27
N SER A 239 -17.96 -22.51 -11.63
CA SER A 239 -18.65 -23.72 -12.14
C SER A 239 -20.16 -23.51 -12.26
N ARG A 240 -20.77 -22.75 -11.36
CA ARG A 240 -22.21 -22.42 -11.44
C ARG A 240 -22.52 -21.38 -12.50
N TRP A 241 -21.64 -20.40 -12.68
CA TRP A 241 -21.83 -19.35 -13.70
C TRP A 241 -21.55 -19.86 -15.11
N ARG A 242 -20.50 -20.65 -15.33
CA ARG A 242 -20.07 -21.25 -16.62
C ARG A 242 -20.15 -20.30 -17.80
N PRO A 243 -19.39 -19.20 -17.80
CA PRO A 243 -19.51 -18.22 -18.85
C PRO A 243 -18.90 -18.71 -20.19
N SER A 244 -19.59 -18.49 -21.29
CA SER A 244 -19.07 -18.75 -22.62
C SER A 244 -17.99 -17.70 -23.01
N GLY A 245 -16.90 -18.15 -23.67
CA GLY A 245 -15.83 -17.26 -24.16
C GLY A 245 -14.97 -16.60 -23.07
N ARG A 246 -15.06 -17.05 -21.81
CA ARG A 246 -14.28 -16.54 -20.69
C ARG A 246 -13.52 -17.64 -19.99
N ARG A 247 -12.35 -17.30 -19.44
CA ARG A 247 -11.51 -18.22 -18.67
C ARG A 247 -11.02 -17.56 -17.40
N LEU A 248 -10.72 -18.38 -16.39
CA LEU A 248 -10.13 -17.96 -15.13
C LEU A 248 -8.63 -18.23 -15.17
N ILE A 249 -7.80 -17.19 -15.01
CA ILE A 249 -6.38 -17.35 -14.74
C ILE A 249 -6.20 -17.39 -13.22
N VAL A 250 -5.58 -18.45 -12.72
CA VAL A 250 -5.13 -18.59 -11.33
C VAL A 250 -3.61 -18.54 -11.34
N ALA A 251 -3.03 -17.43 -10.87
CA ALA A 251 -1.59 -17.18 -10.91
C ALA A 251 -1.02 -16.95 -9.52
N GLY A 252 -0.14 -17.83 -9.07
CA GLY A 252 0.53 -17.74 -7.78
C GLY A 252 0.97 -19.10 -7.26
N GLU A 253 1.87 -19.06 -6.29
CA GLU A 253 2.41 -20.24 -5.62
C GLU A 253 1.46 -20.71 -4.52
N PHE A 254 1.28 -22.04 -4.40
CA PHE A 254 0.46 -22.66 -3.36
C PHE A 254 1.19 -22.72 -2.02
N TYR A 255 0.59 -22.10 -1.01
CA TYR A 255 0.94 -22.20 0.41
C TYR A 255 -0.13 -22.98 1.21
N ALA A 256 -1.07 -23.62 0.50
CA ALA A 256 -2.07 -24.54 0.99
C ALA A 256 -2.01 -25.82 0.14
N SER A 257 -2.78 -26.86 0.51
CA SER A 257 -2.82 -28.08 -0.30
C SER A 257 -3.29 -27.80 -1.72
N ARG A 258 -2.41 -27.99 -2.68
CA ARG A 258 -2.67 -27.85 -4.13
C ARG A 258 -3.72 -28.87 -4.60
N GLU A 259 -3.64 -30.06 -4.08
CA GLU A 259 -4.51 -31.19 -4.43
C GLU A 259 -5.99 -30.86 -4.19
N LYS A 260 -6.29 -30.15 -3.10
CA LYS A 260 -7.64 -29.65 -2.80
C LYS A 260 -8.26 -28.87 -3.96
N TYR A 261 -7.48 -27.99 -4.57
CA TYR A 261 -7.97 -27.13 -5.67
C TYR A 261 -8.04 -27.88 -6.99
N LEU A 262 -7.09 -28.77 -7.28
CA LEU A 262 -7.13 -29.65 -8.45
C LEU A 262 -8.33 -30.59 -8.41
N ASP A 263 -8.67 -31.10 -7.23
CA ASP A 263 -9.85 -31.93 -7.03
C ASP A 263 -11.15 -31.16 -7.32
N ILE A 264 -11.26 -29.91 -6.87
CA ILE A 264 -12.40 -29.05 -7.21
C ILE A 264 -12.46 -28.80 -8.73
N ILE A 265 -11.34 -28.43 -9.37
CA ILE A 265 -11.29 -28.21 -10.83
C ILE A 265 -11.76 -29.46 -11.59
N SER A 266 -11.33 -30.64 -11.15
CA SER A 266 -11.72 -31.91 -11.77
C SER A 266 -13.20 -32.23 -11.57
N ARG A 267 -13.68 -32.20 -10.31
CA ARG A 267 -15.07 -32.52 -9.96
C ARG A 267 -16.09 -31.57 -10.58
N GLU A 268 -15.75 -30.29 -10.64
CA GLU A 268 -16.59 -29.26 -11.23
C GLU A 268 -16.46 -29.18 -12.78
N GLY A 269 -15.58 -29.98 -13.38
CA GLY A 269 -15.35 -30.02 -14.84
C GLY A 269 -14.78 -28.72 -15.40
N LEU A 270 -13.88 -28.06 -14.68
CA LEU A 270 -13.31 -26.74 -15.00
C LEU A 270 -11.98 -26.80 -15.74
N ALA A 271 -11.49 -27.98 -16.13
CA ALA A 271 -10.16 -28.15 -16.72
C ALA A 271 -9.92 -27.30 -17.99
N ALA A 272 -10.97 -27.07 -18.79
CA ALA A 272 -10.89 -26.20 -19.98
C ALA A 272 -11.04 -24.71 -19.68
N ASP A 273 -11.61 -24.38 -18.52
CA ASP A 273 -11.97 -23.00 -18.15
C ASP A 273 -10.91 -22.32 -17.27
N VAL A 274 -10.07 -23.11 -16.57
CA VAL A 274 -9.07 -22.61 -15.62
C VAL A 274 -7.66 -22.77 -16.18
N VAL A 275 -6.97 -21.64 -16.31
CA VAL A 275 -5.54 -21.59 -16.65
C VAL A 275 -4.75 -21.44 -15.36
N LEU A 276 -4.15 -22.54 -14.90
CA LEU A 276 -3.37 -22.58 -13.67
C LEU A 276 -1.90 -22.22 -13.94
N ARG A 277 -1.36 -21.27 -13.19
CA ARG A 277 0.06 -20.86 -13.16
C ARG A 277 0.58 -21.01 -11.73
N ASP A 278 0.87 -22.25 -11.37
CA ASP A 278 1.37 -22.67 -10.05
C ASP A 278 2.86 -22.39 -9.93
N ARG A 279 3.19 -21.12 -9.70
CA ARG A 279 4.55 -20.66 -9.41
C ARG A 279 4.54 -19.26 -8.83
N PHE A 280 5.61 -18.86 -8.20
CA PHE A 280 5.86 -17.46 -7.91
C PHE A 280 5.94 -16.67 -9.23
N ILE A 281 5.21 -15.56 -9.30
CA ILE A 281 5.24 -14.67 -10.47
C ILE A 281 6.24 -13.55 -10.19
N PRO A 282 7.37 -13.46 -10.92
CA PRO A 282 8.34 -12.38 -10.79
C PRO A 282 7.74 -11.01 -11.08
N ASP A 283 8.27 -9.97 -10.43
CA ASP A 283 7.73 -8.60 -10.52
C ASP A 283 7.66 -8.09 -11.97
N ASP A 284 8.62 -8.43 -12.81
CA ASP A 284 8.68 -8.06 -14.23
C ASP A 284 7.67 -8.79 -15.12
N GLU A 285 7.11 -9.92 -14.65
CA GLU A 285 6.04 -10.66 -15.33
C GLU A 285 4.64 -10.21 -14.91
N VAL A 286 4.46 -9.63 -13.71
CA VAL A 286 3.15 -9.24 -13.16
C VAL A 286 2.34 -8.43 -14.16
N ARG A 287 2.97 -7.48 -14.86
CA ARG A 287 2.32 -6.63 -15.87
C ARG A 287 1.59 -7.42 -16.95
N TYR A 288 2.08 -8.58 -17.34
CA TYR A 288 1.45 -9.38 -18.41
C TYR A 288 0.15 -10.03 -17.94
N TYR A 289 0.09 -10.52 -16.69
CA TYR A 289 -1.13 -11.07 -16.12
C TYR A 289 -2.22 -10.00 -15.97
N PHE A 290 -1.86 -8.83 -15.44
CA PHE A 290 -2.80 -7.73 -15.24
C PHE A 290 -3.21 -7.04 -16.55
N SER A 291 -2.36 -7.07 -17.59
CA SER A 291 -2.69 -6.54 -18.92
C SER A 291 -3.55 -7.50 -19.75
N ALA A 292 -3.43 -8.81 -19.55
CA ALA A 292 -4.23 -9.82 -20.23
C ALA A 292 -5.65 -9.93 -19.65
N ALA A 293 -5.84 -9.59 -18.37
CA ALA A 293 -7.11 -9.76 -17.67
C ALA A 293 -8.10 -8.61 -17.94
N ASP A 294 -9.39 -8.92 -17.86
CA ASP A 294 -10.50 -7.96 -17.94
C ASP A 294 -10.97 -7.53 -16.54
N ALA A 295 -10.82 -8.40 -15.54
CA ALA A 295 -11.06 -8.09 -14.12
C ALA A 295 -10.21 -8.97 -13.21
N LEU A 296 -9.93 -8.45 -12.01
CA LEU A 296 -9.32 -9.19 -10.90
C LEU A 296 -10.42 -9.67 -9.94
N VAL A 297 -10.29 -10.87 -9.37
CA VAL A 297 -11.17 -11.37 -8.31
C VAL A 297 -10.37 -11.67 -7.05
N LEU A 298 -10.80 -11.11 -5.92
CA LEU A 298 -10.24 -11.33 -4.59
C LEU A 298 -11.34 -11.86 -3.66
N PRO A 299 -11.61 -13.17 -3.67
CA PRO A 299 -12.74 -13.79 -2.99
C PRO A 299 -12.39 -14.15 -1.53
N TYR A 300 -11.75 -13.24 -0.82
CA TYR A 300 -11.17 -13.51 0.49
C TYR A 300 -12.24 -13.81 1.54
N ARG A 301 -11.96 -14.73 2.46
CA ARG A 301 -12.79 -15.01 3.64
C ARG A 301 -12.52 -14.03 4.76
N THR A 302 -11.26 -13.63 4.88
CA THR A 302 -10.80 -12.63 5.85
C THR A 302 -9.67 -11.83 5.22
N ALA A 303 -9.56 -10.55 5.55
CA ALA A 303 -8.44 -9.72 5.15
C ALA A 303 -8.19 -8.64 6.21
N THR A 304 -6.94 -8.36 6.54
CA THR A 304 -6.55 -7.12 7.23
C THR A 304 -6.18 -6.06 6.21
N GLN A 305 -5.21 -6.37 5.36
CA GLN A 305 -4.80 -5.55 4.22
C GLN A 305 -4.34 -6.47 3.07
N SER A 306 -4.45 -5.99 1.84
CA SER A 306 -3.95 -6.68 0.65
C SER A 306 -3.30 -5.69 -0.31
N GLY A 307 -2.07 -5.99 -0.76
CA GLY A 307 -1.39 -5.19 -1.78
C GLY A 307 -1.90 -5.44 -3.21
N VAL A 308 -2.66 -6.51 -3.43
CA VAL A 308 -3.11 -6.88 -4.79
C VAL A 308 -4.08 -5.86 -5.40
N PRO A 309 -5.05 -5.25 -4.65
CA PRO A 309 -5.84 -4.15 -5.17
C PRO A 309 -5.01 -2.96 -5.66
N GLN A 310 -3.90 -2.66 -4.99
CA GLN A 310 -3.01 -1.56 -5.39
C GLN A 310 -2.35 -1.82 -6.74
N ILE A 311 -2.01 -3.10 -7.01
CA ILE A 311 -1.53 -3.50 -8.34
C ILE A 311 -2.65 -3.33 -9.38
N ALA A 312 -3.87 -3.76 -9.07
CA ALA A 312 -5.01 -3.61 -9.98
C ALA A 312 -5.30 -2.14 -10.32
N TYR A 313 -5.21 -1.24 -9.34
CA TYR A 313 -5.32 0.21 -9.58
C TYR A 313 -4.23 0.72 -10.52
N ASN A 314 -2.97 0.27 -10.37
CA ASN A 314 -1.89 0.67 -11.28
C ASN A 314 -2.21 0.30 -12.74
N PHE A 315 -2.84 -0.85 -12.97
CA PHE A 315 -3.25 -1.29 -14.29
C PHE A 315 -4.68 -0.85 -14.70
N SER A 316 -5.37 -0.06 -13.88
CA SER A 316 -6.79 0.32 -14.07
C SER A 316 -7.68 -0.90 -14.36
N LEU A 317 -7.42 -2.00 -13.63
CA LEU A 317 -8.12 -3.27 -13.80
C LEU A 317 -9.34 -3.32 -12.87
N PRO A 318 -10.58 -3.47 -13.38
CA PRO A 318 -11.78 -3.68 -12.57
C PRO A 318 -11.63 -4.82 -11.59
N MET A 319 -12.24 -4.70 -10.41
CA MET A 319 -12.10 -5.68 -9.35
C MET A 319 -13.44 -6.27 -8.91
N ILE A 320 -13.44 -7.53 -8.51
CA ILE A 320 -14.51 -8.17 -7.75
C ILE A 320 -13.91 -8.57 -6.42
N VAL A 321 -14.43 -8.06 -5.31
CA VAL A 321 -13.89 -8.31 -3.98
C VAL A 321 -15.00 -8.71 -3.02
N THR A 322 -14.67 -9.55 -2.05
CA THR A 322 -15.57 -9.84 -0.95
C THR A 322 -15.53 -8.73 0.09
N ASP A 323 -16.67 -8.50 0.77
CA ASP A 323 -16.80 -7.50 1.84
C ASP A 323 -16.19 -8.04 3.15
N VAL A 324 -14.85 -8.00 3.21
CA VAL A 324 -14.08 -8.46 4.36
C VAL A 324 -12.93 -7.51 4.65
N GLY A 325 -12.77 -7.14 5.91
CA GLY A 325 -11.70 -6.24 6.37
C GLY A 325 -11.62 -4.96 5.54
N GLY A 326 -10.43 -4.53 5.18
CA GLY A 326 -10.20 -3.29 4.41
C GLY A 326 -10.47 -3.38 2.90
N LEU A 327 -10.90 -4.54 2.35
CA LEU A 327 -11.06 -4.67 0.89
C LEU A 327 -12.18 -3.78 0.34
N SER A 328 -13.33 -3.70 1.01
CA SER A 328 -14.45 -2.86 0.59
C SER A 328 -14.19 -1.36 0.79
N GLU A 329 -13.28 -0.98 1.67
CA GLU A 329 -12.81 0.41 1.82
C GLU A 329 -11.90 0.82 0.65
N ILE A 330 -11.06 -0.11 0.19
CA ILE A 330 -10.16 0.09 -0.94
C ILE A 330 -10.96 0.06 -2.24
N VAL A 331 -11.81 -0.96 -2.44
CA VAL A 331 -12.60 -1.17 -3.67
C VAL A 331 -14.04 -0.75 -3.42
N ARG A 332 -14.38 0.47 -3.81
CA ARG A 332 -15.76 0.98 -3.69
C ARG A 332 -16.66 0.36 -4.75
N ASP A 333 -17.82 -0.16 -4.30
CA ASP A 333 -18.84 -0.74 -5.20
C ASP A 333 -19.29 0.25 -6.28
N GLY A 334 -19.33 -0.19 -7.53
CA GLY A 334 -19.67 0.65 -8.69
C GLY A 334 -18.63 1.70 -9.07
N ARG A 335 -17.53 1.85 -8.34
CA ARG A 335 -16.45 2.78 -8.67
C ARG A 335 -15.21 2.07 -9.25
N ALA A 336 -14.61 1.20 -8.48
CA ALA A 336 -13.43 0.43 -8.89
C ALA A 336 -13.75 -1.06 -9.12
N GLY A 337 -14.93 -1.51 -8.71
CA GLY A 337 -15.30 -2.91 -8.83
C GLY A 337 -16.70 -3.21 -8.30
N VAL A 338 -16.90 -4.47 -8.00
CA VAL A 338 -18.09 -5.02 -7.35
C VAL A 338 -17.70 -5.60 -6.01
N VAL A 339 -18.41 -5.18 -4.96
CA VAL A 339 -18.28 -5.72 -3.60
C VAL A 339 -19.39 -6.73 -3.35
N CYS A 340 -19.07 -7.88 -2.77
CA CYS A 340 -20.04 -8.96 -2.54
C CYS A 340 -19.80 -9.69 -1.20
N PRO A 341 -20.81 -10.41 -0.67
CA PRO A 341 -20.63 -11.28 0.48
C PRO A 341 -19.56 -12.36 0.23
N PRO A 342 -18.79 -12.80 1.27
CA PRO A 342 -17.76 -13.84 1.16
C PRO A 342 -18.38 -15.25 1.10
N THR A 343 -19.24 -15.47 0.10
CA THR A 343 -19.94 -16.74 -0.18
C THR A 343 -19.87 -17.10 -1.66
N VAL A 344 -20.09 -18.36 -1.96
CA VAL A 344 -20.10 -18.84 -3.38
C VAL A 344 -21.19 -18.09 -4.18
N GLU A 345 -22.37 -17.94 -3.60
CA GLU A 345 -23.52 -17.23 -4.20
C GLU A 345 -23.22 -15.75 -4.42
N GLY A 346 -22.59 -15.10 -3.43
CA GLY A 346 -22.18 -13.69 -3.53
C GLY A 346 -21.16 -13.45 -4.64
N ILE A 347 -20.17 -14.33 -4.76
CA ILE A 347 -19.14 -14.27 -5.81
C ILE A 347 -19.76 -14.53 -7.19
N GLU A 348 -20.66 -15.52 -7.30
CA GLU A 348 -21.39 -15.80 -8.55
C GLU A 348 -22.22 -14.58 -9.01
N ASP A 349 -23.00 -13.98 -8.11
CA ASP A 349 -23.78 -12.77 -8.42
C ASP A 349 -22.88 -11.60 -8.84
N ALA A 350 -21.75 -11.41 -8.15
CA ALA A 350 -20.79 -10.36 -8.48
C ALA A 350 -20.16 -10.56 -9.87
N LEU A 351 -19.84 -11.81 -10.26
CA LEU A 351 -19.39 -12.15 -11.59
C LEU A 351 -20.46 -11.79 -12.64
N ARG A 352 -21.73 -12.16 -12.41
CA ARG A 352 -22.84 -11.78 -13.29
C ARG A 352 -23.07 -10.28 -13.34
N ARG A 353 -23.00 -9.56 -12.21
CA ARG A 353 -23.09 -8.09 -12.17
C ARG A 353 -21.99 -7.45 -13.01
N MET A 354 -20.74 -7.92 -12.86
CA MET A 354 -19.60 -7.38 -13.60
C MET A 354 -19.73 -7.59 -15.11
N TYR A 355 -20.08 -8.80 -15.55
CA TYR A 355 -19.95 -9.21 -16.95
C TYR A 355 -21.24 -9.21 -17.74
N GLU A 356 -22.40 -9.40 -17.12
CA GLU A 356 -23.69 -9.55 -17.79
C GLU A 356 -24.63 -8.36 -17.55
N ARG A 357 -24.49 -7.65 -16.43
CA ARG A 357 -25.40 -6.57 -16.04
C ARG A 357 -24.80 -5.16 -16.20
N GLY A 358 -23.79 -5.02 -17.07
CA GLY A 358 -23.23 -3.72 -17.49
C GLY A 358 -22.30 -3.03 -16.48
N MET A 359 -21.97 -3.67 -15.34
CA MET A 359 -21.11 -3.06 -14.32
C MET A 359 -19.68 -2.84 -14.84
N MET A 360 -19.18 -3.67 -15.75
CA MET A 360 -17.86 -3.52 -16.36
C MET A 360 -17.67 -2.13 -16.99
N ASP A 361 -18.66 -1.65 -17.75
CA ASP A 361 -18.56 -0.34 -18.41
C ASP A 361 -18.64 0.82 -17.41
N VAL A 362 -19.44 0.68 -16.35
CA VAL A 362 -19.52 1.65 -15.26
C VAL A 362 -18.18 1.76 -14.54
N VAL A 363 -17.61 0.62 -14.17
CA VAL A 363 -16.32 0.59 -13.45
C VAL A 363 -15.18 1.13 -14.31
N ARG A 364 -15.11 0.74 -15.60
CA ARG A 364 -14.06 1.23 -16.52
C ARG A 364 -14.08 2.76 -16.68
N LYS A 365 -15.25 3.39 -16.62
CA LYS A 365 -15.37 4.85 -16.65
C LYS A 365 -14.90 5.52 -15.36
N ASN A 366 -15.09 4.86 -14.23
CA ASN A 366 -14.84 5.46 -12.91
C ASN A 366 -13.45 5.16 -12.35
N ILE A 367 -12.84 4.01 -12.72
CA ILE A 367 -11.63 3.50 -12.07
C ILE A 367 -10.42 4.45 -12.17
N ALA A 368 -10.33 5.24 -13.24
CA ALA A 368 -9.27 6.22 -13.40
C ALA A 368 -9.34 7.31 -12.30
N ALA A 369 -10.54 7.81 -12.02
CA ALA A 369 -10.74 8.80 -10.95
C ALA A 369 -10.53 8.19 -9.56
N GLU A 370 -10.96 6.94 -9.35
CA GLU A 370 -10.71 6.23 -8.09
C GLU A 370 -9.23 5.94 -7.86
N ARG A 371 -8.48 5.65 -8.94
CA ARG A 371 -7.02 5.44 -8.91
C ARG A 371 -6.28 6.64 -8.30
N GLU A 372 -6.71 7.87 -8.60
CA GLU A 372 -6.05 9.08 -8.09
C GLU A 372 -6.01 9.14 -6.55
N ARG A 373 -6.97 8.51 -5.86
CA ARG A 373 -6.97 8.41 -4.39
C ARG A 373 -5.72 7.68 -3.84
N PHE A 374 -5.11 6.84 -4.66
CA PHE A 374 -3.96 6.01 -4.33
C PHE A 374 -2.68 6.50 -5.02
N SER A 375 -2.70 7.71 -5.59
CA SER A 375 -1.51 8.31 -6.17
C SER A 375 -0.54 8.79 -5.08
N TRP A 376 0.74 8.85 -5.41
CA TRP A 376 1.75 9.47 -4.55
C TRP A 376 1.47 10.94 -4.35
N GLY A 377 0.86 11.58 -5.37
CA GLY A 377 0.35 12.95 -5.26
C GLY A 377 -0.64 13.10 -4.11
N ALA A 378 -1.67 12.26 -4.08
CA ALA A 378 -2.68 12.31 -3.01
C ALA A 378 -2.08 12.07 -1.61
N MET A 379 -1.08 11.19 -1.47
CA MET A 379 -0.38 11.00 -0.20
C MET A 379 0.37 12.26 0.22
N CYS A 380 1.11 12.89 -0.69
CA CYS A 380 1.84 14.13 -0.39
C CYS A 380 0.87 15.28 -0.08
N ASP A 381 -0.27 15.38 -0.75
CA ASP A 381 -1.32 16.36 -0.42
C ASP A 381 -1.79 16.22 1.02
N ARG A 382 -2.03 14.99 1.50
CA ARG A 382 -2.41 14.74 2.90
C ARG A 382 -1.30 15.11 3.88
N ILE A 383 -0.05 14.87 3.55
CA ILE A 383 1.10 15.28 4.38
C ILE A 383 1.19 16.81 4.46
N GLU A 384 1.05 17.51 3.33
CA GLU A 384 1.06 18.96 3.26
C GLU A 384 -0.14 19.59 4.01
N GLU A 385 -1.32 18.97 3.93
CA GLU A 385 -2.52 19.38 4.67
C GLU A 385 -2.30 19.23 6.19
N VAL A 386 -1.77 18.10 6.67
CA VAL A 386 -1.41 17.93 8.08
C VAL A 386 -0.38 18.96 8.49
N TYR A 387 0.65 19.23 7.66
CA TYR A 387 1.63 20.27 7.93
C TYR A 387 1.00 21.65 8.11
N ALA A 388 0.07 22.02 7.25
CA ALA A 388 -0.67 23.29 7.37
C ALA A 388 -1.46 23.36 8.68
N MET A 389 -2.12 22.28 9.09
CA MET A 389 -2.85 22.21 10.38
C MET A 389 -1.94 22.38 11.59
N THR A 390 -0.65 22.03 11.51
CA THR A 390 0.30 22.21 12.63
C THR A 390 0.81 23.64 12.78
N LYS A 391 0.50 24.55 11.85
CA LYS A 391 0.92 25.97 11.88
C LYS A 391 -0.13 26.88 12.53
N VAL A 392 -1.33 26.39 12.74
CA VAL A 392 -2.42 27.06 13.43
C VAL A 392 -2.30 26.81 14.92
#